data_b4357914f9df3008c7684028ec52b81b
#
_entry.id   b4357914f9df3008c7684028ec52b81b
#
_cell.length_a   1.000
_cell.length_b   1.000
_cell.length_c   1.000
_cell.angle_alpha   90.00
_cell.angle_beta   90.00
_cell.angle_gamma   90.00
#
_symmetry.space_group_name_H-M   'P 1'
#
loop_
_entity.id
_entity.type
_entity.pdbx_description
1 polymer ?
#
loop_
_entity_poly.entity_id
_entity_poly.type
_entity_poly.pdbx_seq_one_letter_code
_entity_poly.pdbx_strand_id
1 'polypeptide(L)'
;MSEALQALYQGDEQKARELLPADDELTVFEAAAFGRTERLGRILDDDSEQVHAFSDDGFTALHLAIFGGQENAMRLLLERGADPNALSRSDIAKVPPLGTAAFVRSAPLAQVLLDSGADPNGRGEGGFTALHSAAQNEDEELARLLLERGADPSLAADDGRRPADLGLADLLS
;
A
#
# COMPACT_ATOMS: atom_id res chain seq x y z
N MET A 1 7.97 -16.12 2.36
CA MET A 1 7.67 -14.99 3.31
C MET A 1 8.40 -15.25 4.62
N SER A 2 9.14 -14.25 5.16
CA SER A 2 9.87 -14.39 6.42
C SER A 2 8.95 -14.38 7.65
N GLU A 3 9.44 -14.93 8.77
CA GLU A 3 8.69 -14.93 10.04
C GLU A 3 8.44 -13.51 10.55
N ALA A 4 9.36 -12.56 10.29
CA ALA A 4 9.20 -11.15 10.64
C ALA A 4 8.01 -10.51 9.90
N LEU A 5 7.88 -10.74 8.58
CA LEU A 5 6.73 -10.25 7.80
C LEU A 5 5.42 -10.92 8.23
N GLN A 6 5.45 -12.21 8.57
CA GLN A 6 4.27 -12.90 9.10
C GLN A 6 3.77 -12.28 10.40
N ALA A 7 4.68 -11.98 11.34
CA ALA A 7 4.33 -11.33 12.59
C ALA A 7 3.79 -9.92 12.36
N LEU A 8 4.35 -9.16 11.40
CA LEU A 8 3.84 -7.85 11.00
C LEU A 8 2.39 -7.94 10.49
N TYR A 9 2.08 -8.90 9.63
CA TYR A 9 0.70 -9.12 9.13
C TYR A 9 -0.29 -9.51 10.22
N GLN A 10 0.19 -10.12 11.30
CA GLN A 10 -0.63 -10.46 12.47
C GLN A 10 -0.81 -9.27 13.42
N GLY A 11 -0.19 -8.11 13.14
CA GLY A 11 -0.22 -6.93 13.99
C GLY A 11 0.69 -7.01 15.22
N ASP A 12 1.57 -8.03 15.29
CA ASP A 12 2.55 -8.19 16.36
C ASP A 12 3.87 -7.50 15.99
N GLU A 13 3.86 -6.17 16.05
CA GLU A 13 5.03 -5.36 15.68
C GLU A 13 6.26 -5.66 16.54
N GLN A 14 6.07 -5.96 17.82
CA GLN A 14 7.19 -6.26 18.72
C GLN A 14 7.88 -7.54 18.26
N LYS A 15 7.13 -8.62 18.09
CA LYS A 15 7.64 -9.90 17.61
C LYS A 15 8.24 -9.76 16.20
N ALA A 16 7.59 -9.00 15.33
CA ALA A 16 8.09 -8.75 13.98
C ALA A 16 9.51 -8.12 14.02
N ARG A 17 9.75 -7.16 14.91
CA ARG A 17 11.07 -6.53 15.09
C ARG A 17 12.10 -7.47 15.73
N GLU A 18 11.68 -8.32 16.66
CA GLU A 18 12.56 -9.33 17.31
C GLU A 18 13.02 -10.42 16.32
N LEU A 19 12.20 -10.73 15.33
CA LEU A 19 12.46 -11.73 14.30
C LEU A 19 13.24 -11.21 13.09
N LEU A 20 13.52 -9.90 13.01
CA LEU A 20 14.32 -9.35 11.92
C LEU A 20 15.74 -9.93 11.96
N PRO A 21 16.26 -10.39 10.81
CA PRO A 21 17.67 -10.74 10.69
C PRO A 21 18.58 -9.52 10.84
N ALA A 22 19.90 -9.73 10.80
CA ALA A 22 20.88 -8.65 10.79
C ALA A 22 20.62 -7.72 9.59
N ASP A 23 20.96 -6.43 9.73
CA ASP A 23 20.61 -5.39 8.73
C ASP A 23 21.17 -5.71 7.32
N ASP A 24 22.34 -6.33 7.24
CA ASP A 24 22.97 -6.75 5.98
C ASP A 24 22.34 -8.00 5.33
N GLU A 25 21.54 -8.75 6.08
CA GLU A 25 20.81 -9.93 5.59
C GLU A 25 19.37 -9.61 5.15
N LEU A 26 18.87 -8.38 5.45
CA LEU A 26 17.52 -7.98 5.07
C LEU A 26 17.35 -7.98 3.55
N THR A 27 16.25 -8.56 3.10
CA THR A 27 15.76 -8.42 1.73
C THR A 27 15.19 -7.03 1.47
N VAL A 28 14.93 -6.69 0.19
CA VAL A 28 14.24 -5.46 -0.20
C VAL A 28 12.88 -5.32 0.50
N PHE A 29 12.19 -6.43 0.69
CA PHE A 29 10.86 -6.49 1.28
C PHE A 29 10.87 -6.16 2.77
N GLU A 30 11.75 -6.77 3.54
CA GLU A 30 11.92 -6.49 4.96
C GLU A 30 12.46 -5.09 5.19
N ALA A 31 13.47 -4.68 4.40
CA ALA A 31 14.01 -3.33 4.48
C ALA A 31 12.92 -2.27 4.24
N ALA A 32 12.02 -2.50 3.30
CA ALA A 32 10.88 -1.63 3.02
C ALA A 32 9.85 -1.66 4.16
N ALA A 33 9.38 -2.86 4.57
CA ALA A 33 8.33 -3.04 5.57
C ALA A 33 8.70 -2.48 6.95
N PHE A 34 9.99 -2.49 7.30
CA PHE A 34 10.49 -2.03 8.59
C PHE A 34 11.25 -0.69 8.55
N GLY A 35 11.19 0.02 7.42
CA GLY A 35 11.76 1.35 7.26
C GLY A 35 13.27 1.43 7.36
N ARG A 36 13.98 0.35 6.97
CA ARG A 36 15.44 0.31 6.94
C ARG A 36 15.97 1.00 5.68
N THR A 37 15.74 2.30 5.59
CA THR A 37 15.98 3.10 4.36
C THR A 37 17.41 3.06 3.86
N GLU A 38 18.41 3.05 4.75
CA GLU A 38 19.82 2.93 4.35
C GLU A 38 20.11 1.56 3.72
N ARG A 39 19.57 0.49 4.30
CA ARG A 39 19.71 -0.86 3.75
C ARG A 39 18.96 -0.96 2.43
N LEU A 40 17.73 -0.47 2.39
CA LEU A 40 16.91 -0.42 1.17
C LEU A 40 17.63 0.31 0.04
N GLY A 41 18.23 1.47 0.33
CA GLY A 41 19.02 2.23 -0.64
C GLY A 41 20.17 1.42 -1.20
N ARG A 42 20.97 0.76 -0.34
CA ARG A 42 22.08 -0.09 -0.77
C ARG A 42 21.63 -1.26 -1.67
N ILE A 43 20.54 -1.93 -1.30
CA ILE A 43 19.98 -3.02 -2.12
C ILE A 43 19.62 -2.50 -3.52
N LEU A 44 18.96 -1.34 -3.61
CA LEU A 44 18.53 -0.75 -4.89
C LEU A 44 19.70 -0.13 -5.68
N ASP A 45 20.79 0.27 -5.03
CA ASP A 45 22.02 0.71 -5.69
C ASP A 45 22.77 -0.49 -6.30
N ASP A 46 22.76 -1.65 -5.63
CA ASP A 46 23.42 -2.88 -6.10
C ASP A 46 22.60 -3.56 -7.21
N ASP A 47 21.27 -3.55 -7.11
CA ASP A 47 20.34 -4.13 -8.10
C ASP A 47 19.04 -3.32 -8.16
N SER A 48 18.96 -2.42 -9.13
CA SER A 48 17.80 -1.53 -9.31
C SER A 48 16.50 -2.29 -9.67
N GLU A 49 16.59 -3.50 -10.25
CA GLU A 49 15.40 -4.27 -10.62
C GLU A 49 14.63 -4.78 -9.38
N GLN A 50 15.26 -4.81 -8.21
CA GLN A 50 14.59 -5.17 -6.96
C GLN A 50 13.41 -4.25 -6.62
N VAL A 51 13.39 -3.02 -7.16
CA VAL A 51 12.27 -2.08 -6.98
C VAL A 51 10.96 -2.62 -7.58
N HIS A 52 11.05 -3.47 -8.62
CA HIS A 52 9.91 -4.10 -9.31
C HIS A 52 9.62 -5.53 -8.85
N ALA A 53 10.45 -6.06 -7.94
CA ALA A 53 10.31 -7.43 -7.48
C ALA A 53 9.01 -7.64 -6.68
N PHE A 54 8.51 -8.88 -6.74
CA PHE A 54 7.40 -9.35 -5.91
C PHE A 54 7.91 -10.34 -4.88
N SER A 55 7.44 -10.21 -3.66
CA SER A 55 7.68 -11.18 -2.60
C SER A 55 6.95 -12.51 -2.88
N ASP A 56 7.26 -13.55 -2.13
CA ASP A 56 6.64 -14.87 -2.28
C ASP A 56 5.11 -14.84 -2.15
N ASP A 57 4.58 -13.89 -1.38
CA ASP A 57 3.15 -13.66 -1.17
C ASP A 57 2.54 -12.63 -2.15
N GLY A 58 3.33 -12.19 -3.13
CA GLY A 58 2.86 -11.41 -4.28
C GLY A 58 2.76 -9.90 -4.07
N PHE A 59 3.36 -9.35 -3.02
CA PHE A 59 3.42 -7.91 -2.80
C PHE A 59 4.75 -7.31 -3.28
N THR A 60 4.72 -6.07 -3.76
CA THR A 60 5.97 -5.33 -4.04
C THR A 60 6.51 -4.71 -2.74
N ALA A 61 7.79 -4.31 -2.75
CA ALA A 61 8.39 -3.59 -1.63
C ALA A 61 7.59 -2.31 -1.29
N LEU A 62 6.97 -1.65 -2.28
CA LEU A 62 6.13 -0.48 -2.08
C LEU A 62 4.87 -0.82 -1.26
N HIS A 63 4.18 -1.91 -1.56
CA HIS A 63 3.04 -2.38 -0.74
C HIS A 63 3.45 -2.63 0.71
N LEU A 64 4.61 -3.27 0.91
CA LEU A 64 5.09 -3.61 2.25
C LEU A 64 5.54 -2.38 3.05
N ALA A 65 6.16 -1.38 2.40
CA ALA A 65 6.46 -0.10 3.03
C ALA A 65 5.19 0.61 3.52
N ILE A 66 4.13 0.60 2.69
CA ILE A 66 2.83 1.18 3.04
C ILE A 66 2.18 0.41 4.19
N PHE A 67 2.15 -0.92 4.12
CA PHE A 67 1.60 -1.78 5.16
C PHE A 67 2.31 -1.59 6.50
N GLY A 68 3.64 -1.44 6.48
CA GLY A 68 4.45 -1.15 7.67
C GLY A 68 4.40 0.32 8.12
N GLY A 69 3.67 1.20 7.43
CA GLY A 69 3.60 2.63 7.77
C GLY A 69 4.89 3.41 7.53
N GLN A 70 5.77 2.94 6.64
CA GLN A 70 7.14 3.42 6.47
C GLN A 70 7.24 4.48 5.35
N GLU A 71 6.81 5.71 5.62
CA GLU A 71 6.76 6.78 4.64
C GLU A 71 8.11 7.05 3.95
N ASN A 72 9.23 7.07 4.71
CA ASN A 72 10.54 7.32 4.13
C ASN A 72 10.99 6.21 3.16
N ALA A 73 10.71 4.95 3.50
CA ALA A 73 10.99 3.82 2.61
C ALA A 73 10.11 3.89 1.36
N MET A 74 8.83 4.23 1.52
CA MET A 74 7.90 4.42 0.42
C MET A 74 8.37 5.51 -0.55
N ARG A 75 8.78 6.70 -0.04
CA ARG A 75 9.33 7.79 -0.85
C ARG A 75 10.58 7.36 -1.61
N LEU A 76 11.51 6.68 -0.93
CA LEU A 76 12.72 6.16 -1.58
C LEU A 76 12.38 5.20 -2.71
N LEU A 77 11.44 4.27 -2.51
CA LEU A 77 11.01 3.33 -3.54
C LEU A 77 10.41 4.06 -4.76
N LEU A 78 9.55 5.04 -4.53
CA LEU A 78 8.95 5.85 -5.61
C LEU A 78 10.02 6.67 -6.37
N GLU A 79 10.97 7.27 -5.67
CA GLU A 79 12.12 7.97 -6.27
C GLU A 79 13.00 7.04 -7.12
N ARG A 80 13.09 5.75 -6.77
CA ARG A 80 13.83 4.72 -7.49
C ARG A 80 13.00 4.02 -8.58
N GLY A 81 11.79 4.52 -8.86
CA GLY A 81 10.96 4.07 -9.97
C GLY A 81 9.97 2.95 -9.63
N ALA A 82 9.65 2.73 -8.36
CA ALA A 82 8.53 1.86 -8.01
C ALA A 82 7.25 2.36 -8.69
N ASP A 83 6.50 1.46 -9.30
CA ASP A 83 5.23 1.79 -9.94
C ASP A 83 4.15 2.03 -8.87
N PRO A 84 3.61 3.27 -8.72
CA PRO A 84 2.57 3.60 -7.75
C PRO A 84 1.23 2.91 -8.06
N ASN A 85 1.09 2.28 -9.23
CA ASN A 85 -0.10 1.59 -9.70
C ASN A 85 0.09 0.06 -9.80
N ALA A 86 1.24 -0.47 -9.37
CA ALA A 86 1.52 -1.90 -9.46
C ALA A 86 0.46 -2.72 -8.71
N LEU A 87 -0.31 -3.52 -9.44
CA LEU A 87 -1.26 -4.43 -8.81
C LEU A 87 -0.51 -5.61 -8.17
N SER A 88 -0.80 -5.91 -6.90
CA SER A 88 -0.23 -7.07 -6.23
C SER A 88 -0.63 -8.37 -6.95
N ARG A 89 0.21 -9.41 -6.84
CA ARG A 89 -0.01 -10.75 -7.39
C ARG A 89 -0.41 -11.74 -6.32
N SER A 90 -0.80 -11.22 -5.16
CA SER A 90 -1.15 -12.03 -3.99
C SER A 90 -2.45 -12.79 -4.23
N ASP A 91 -2.49 -14.04 -3.75
CA ASP A 91 -3.72 -14.83 -3.68
C ASP A 91 -4.65 -14.37 -2.53
N ILE A 92 -4.13 -13.54 -1.62
CA ILE A 92 -4.89 -13.00 -0.48
C ILE A 92 -5.71 -11.78 -0.91
N ALA A 93 -5.09 -10.87 -1.67
CA ALA A 93 -5.74 -9.65 -2.14
C ALA A 93 -4.99 -9.07 -3.34
N LYS A 94 -5.66 -8.88 -4.46
CA LYS A 94 -5.15 -8.12 -5.60
C LYS A 94 -5.48 -6.65 -5.37
N VAL A 95 -4.49 -5.86 -4.98
CA VAL A 95 -4.68 -4.48 -4.54
C VAL A 95 -3.58 -3.58 -5.10
N PRO A 96 -3.90 -2.36 -5.59
CA PRO A 96 -2.90 -1.35 -5.90
C PRO A 96 -2.35 -0.72 -4.61
N PRO A 97 -1.17 -0.06 -4.62
CA PRO A 97 -0.59 0.62 -3.45
C PRO A 97 -1.56 1.58 -2.76
N LEU A 98 -2.37 2.34 -3.52
CA LEU A 98 -3.36 3.24 -2.95
C LEU A 98 -4.46 2.50 -2.17
N GLY A 99 -4.85 1.31 -2.64
CA GLY A 99 -5.76 0.43 -1.91
C GLY A 99 -5.15 -0.08 -0.60
N THR A 100 -3.84 -0.36 -0.59
CA THR A 100 -3.13 -0.73 0.64
C THR A 100 -3.10 0.43 1.63
N ALA A 101 -2.87 1.67 1.17
CA ALA A 101 -2.92 2.87 2.01
C ALA A 101 -4.32 3.09 2.62
N ALA A 102 -5.38 2.81 1.85
CA ALA A 102 -6.76 2.85 2.33
C ALA A 102 -7.06 1.74 3.36
N PHE A 103 -6.50 0.55 3.16
CA PHE A 103 -6.63 -0.56 4.10
C PHE A 103 -6.00 -0.24 5.47
N VAL A 104 -4.78 0.35 5.47
CA VAL A 104 -4.12 0.77 6.72
C VAL A 104 -4.63 2.13 7.24
N ARG A 105 -5.65 2.72 6.59
CA ARG A 105 -6.31 3.97 6.97
C ARG A 105 -5.33 5.14 7.12
N SER A 106 -4.41 5.27 6.17
CA SER A 106 -3.39 6.32 6.20
C SER A 106 -3.57 7.33 5.07
N ALA A 107 -4.26 8.43 5.36
CA ALA A 107 -4.37 9.56 4.45
C ALA A 107 -2.99 10.17 4.09
N PRO A 108 -2.00 10.28 5.01
CA PRO A 108 -0.66 10.76 4.64
C PRO A 108 0.04 9.88 3.60
N LEU A 109 -0.01 8.54 3.71
CA LEU A 109 0.59 7.65 2.72
C LEU A 109 -0.17 7.69 1.39
N ALA A 110 -1.51 7.77 1.42
CA ALA A 110 -2.33 7.97 0.23
C ALA A 110 -1.98 9.28 -0.48
N GLN A 111 -1.76 10.37 0.27
CA GLN A 111 -1.32 11.67 -0.27
C GLN A 111 -0.01 11.53 -1.06
N VAL A 112 1.00 10.87 -0.50
CA VAL A 112 2.30 10.66 -1.16
C VAL A 112 2.14 9.84 -2.44
N LEU A 113 1.31 8.80 -2.43
CA LEU A 113 1.04 7.99 -3.62
C LEU A 113 0.37 8.81 -4.73
N LEU A 114 -0.66 9.58 -4.39
CA LEU A 114 -1.37 10.44 -5.33
C LEU A 114 -0.46 11.53 -5.93
N ASP A 115 0.42 12.12 -5.11
CA ASP A 115 1.45 13.07 -5.56
C ASP A 115 2.49 12.42 -6.49
N SER A 116 2.67 11.10 -6.37
CA SER A 116 3.58 10.28 -7.19
C SER A 116 2.90 9.63 -8.41
N GLY A 117 1.65 9.99 -8.72
CA GLY A 117 0.95 9.52 -9.90
C GLY A 117 0.13 8.23 -9.72
N ALA A 118 -0.23 7.88 -8.47
CA ALA A 118 -1.20 6.82 -8.25
C ALA A 118 -2.57 7.19 -8.84
N ASP A 119 -3.20 6.24 -9.52
CA ASP A 119 -4.55 6.41 -10.06
C ASP A 119 -5.57 6.38 -8.90
N PRO A 120 -6.30 7.49 -8.63
CA PRO A 120 -7.32 7.52 -7.58
C PRO A 120 -8.47 6.55 -7.82
N ASN A 121 -8.64 6.09 -9.07
CA ASN A 121 -9.66 5.15 -9.53
C ASN A 121 -9.12 3.72 -9.73
N GLY A 122 -7.87 3.48 -9.33
CA GLY A 122 -7.24 2.16 -9.44
C GLY A 122 -8.07 1.08 -8.76
N ARG A 123 -8.38 0.01 -9.52
CA ARG A 123 -9.27 -1.08 -9.07
C ARG A 123 -8.45 -2.25 -8.55
N GLY A 124 -8.81 -2.71 -7.38
CA GLY A 124 -8.33 -3.96 -6.79
C GLY A 124 -9.27 -5.12 -7.09
N GLU A 125 -9.16 -6.17 -6.28
CA GLU A 125 -10.02 -7.35 -6.36
C GLU A 125 -11.49 -6.98 -6.19
N GLY A 126 -12.36 -7.63 -6.97
CA GLY A 126 -13.79 -7.35 -6.97
C GLY A 126 -14.15 -5.95 -7.50
N GLY A 127 -13.20 -5.26 -8.15
CA GLY A 127 -13.43 -3.92 -8.69
C GLY A 127 -13.44 -2.81 -7.64
N PHE A 128 -13.04 -3.09 -6.40
CA PHE A 128 -12.99 -2.09 -5.33
C PHE A 128 -11.88 -1.07 -5.57
N THR A 129 -12.19 0.22 -5.33
CA THR A 129 -11.22 1.32 -5.34
C THR A 129 -10.87 1.74 -3.90
N ALA A 130 -9.85 2.59 -3.75
CA ALA A 130 -9.51 3.17 -2.45
C ALA A 130 -10.70 3.92 -1.81
N LEU A 131 -11.57 4.55 -2.64
CA LEU A 131 -12.75 5.26 -2.16
C LEU A 131 -13.82 4.30 -1.57
N HIS A 132 -13.96 3.09 -2.12
CA HIS A 132 -14.80 2.05 -1.51
C HIS A 132 -14.28 1.67 -0.12
N SER A 133 -12.97 1.50 0.02
CA SER A 133 -12.35 1.16 1.32
C SER A 133 -12.48 2.30 2.33
N ALA A 134 -12.29 3.56 1.89
CA ALA A 134 -12.49 4.72 2.75
C ALA A 134 -13.95 4.81 3.24
N ALA A 135 -14.93 4.59 2.35
CA ALA A 135 -16.35 4.59 2.71
C ALA A 135 -16.69 3.46 3.70
N GLN A 136 -16.24 2.23 3.44
CA GLN A 136 -16.45 1.09 4.33
C GLN A 136 -15.85 1.28 5.72
N ASN A 137 -14.73 2.00 5.80
CA ASN A 137 -14.04 2.30 7.07
C ASN A 137 -14.57 3.58 7.75
N GLU A 138 -15.53 4.28 7.13
CA GLU A 138 -16.01 5.60 7.57
C GLU A 138 -14.87 6.63 7.74
N ASP A 139 -13.85 6.55 6.84
CA ASP A 139 -12.68 7.42 6.84
C ASP A 139 -12.93 8.65 5.98
N GLU A 140 -13.56 9.68 6.59
CA GLU A 140 -13.89 10.94 5.89
C GLU A 140 -12.65 11.68 5.39
N GLU A 141 -11.55 11.67 6.14
CA GLU A 141 -10.33 12.37 5.77
C GLU A 141 -9.76 11.80 4.47
N LEU A 142 -9.63 10.48 4.42
CA LEU A 142 -9.16 9.79 3.22
C LEU A 142 -10.15 9.94 2.07
N ALA A 143 -11.46 9.84 2.32
CA ALA A 143 -12.47 9.99 1.28
C ALA A 143 -12.42 11.40 0.65
N ARG A 144 -12.30 12.47 1.45
CA ARG A 144 -12.14 13.85 0.95
C ARG A 144 -10.87 14.01 0.13
N LEU A 145 -9.74 13.51 0.62
CA LEU A 145 -8.48 13.51 -0.12
C LEU A 145 -8.63 12.84 -1.49
N LEU A 146 -9.23 11.64 -1.53
CA LEU A 146 -9.43 10.89 -2.78
C LEU A 146 -10.32 11.66 -3.76
N LEU A 147 -11.44 12.25 -3.30
CA LEU A 147 -12.32 13.07 -4.13
C LEU A 147 -11.60 14.31 -4.68
N GLU A 148 -10.83 15.02 -3.86
CA GLU A 148 -10.01 16.17 -4.28
C GLU A 148 -8.97 15.79 -5.33
N ARG A 149 -8.55 14.54 -5.36
CA ARG A 149 -7.58 13.98 -6.31
C ARG A 149 -8.22 13.28 -7.50
N GLY A 150 -9.53 13.38 -7.66
CA GLY A 150 -10.24 12.89 -8.84
C GLY A 150 -10.77 11.46 -8.73
N ALA A 151 -10.93 10.92 -7.52
CA ALA A 151 -11.67 9.67 -7.34
C ALA A 151 -13.12 9.87 -7.77
N ASP A 152 -13.65 8.93 -8.55
CA ASP A 152 -15.01 8.94 -9.05
C ASP A 152 -15.94 8.16 -8.09
N PRO A 153 -16.84 8.86 -7.35
CA PRO A 153 -17.76 8.21 -6.41
C PRO A 153 -18.85 7.38 -7.10
N SER A 154 -19.02 7.52 -8.41
CA SER A 154 -20.00 6.76 -9.18
C SER A 154 -19.53 5.37 -9.61
N LEU A 155 -18.24 5.09 -9.52
CA LEU A 155 -17.68 3.77 -9.87
C LEU A 155 -18.27 2.69 -8.99
N ALA A 156 -18.87 1.68 -9.63
CA ALA A 156 -19.35 0.50 -8.93
C ALA A 156 -18.30 -0.61 -8.93
N ALA A 157 -18.20 -1.35 -7.84
CA ALA A 157 -17.49 -2.61 -7.74
C ALA A 157 -18.17 -3.69 -8.63
N ASP A 158 -17.55 -4.86 -8.77
CA ASP A 158 -18.07 -5.92 -9.64
C ASP A 158 -19.41 -6.50 -9.15
N ASP A 159 -19.72 -6.33 -7.86
CA ASP A 159 -21.03 -6.69 -7.27
C ASP A 159 -22.09 -5.58 -7.39
N GLY A 160 -21.76 -4.47 -8.06
CA GLY A 160 -22.62 -3.34 -8.31
C GLY A 160 -22.65 -2.27 -7.21
N ARG A 161 -21.99 -2.48 -6.08
CA ARG A 161 -21.95 -1.48 -5.00
C ARG A 161 -21.04 -0.31 -5.34
N ARG A 162 -21.51 0.90 -5.10
CA ARG A 162 -20.70 2.13 -5.16
C ARG A 162 -20.15 2.47 -3.77
N PRO A 163 -19.15 3.35 -3.66
CA PRO A 163 -18.64 3.79 -2.36
C PRO A 163 -19.76 4.24 -1.40
N ALA A 164 -20.73 5.04 -1.87
CA ALA A 164 -21.85 5.52 -1.05
C ALA A 164 -22.75 4.41 -0.48
N ASP A 165 -22.77 3.22 -1.10
CA ASP A 165 -23.53 2.06 -0.62
C ASP A 165 -22.83 1.35 0.56
N LEU A 166 -21.57 1.68 0.82
CA LEU A 166 -20.76 1.09 1.89
C LEU A 166 -20.64 2.00 3.12
N GLY A 167 -20.75 3.30 2.95
CA GLY A 167 -20.66 4.30 4.01
C GLY A 167 -20.50 5.71 3.45
N LEU A 168 -20.48 6.71 4.33
CA LEU A 168 -20.27 8.12 3.99
C LEU A 168 -21.25 8.64 2.89
N ALA A 169 -22.49 8.16 2.88
CA ALA A 169 -23.45 8.48 1.83
C ALA A 169 -23.66 9.98 1.63
N ASP A 170 -23.69 10.76 2.72
CA ASP A 170 -23.85 12.23 2.66
C ASP A 170 -22.66 12.95 2.00
N LEU A 171 -21.47 12.36 2.06
CA LEU A 171 -20.26 12.89 1.45
C LEU A 171 -20.12 12.48 -0.02
N LEU A 172 -20.65 11.29 -0.37
CA LEU A 172 -20.39 10.60 -1.64
C LEU A 172 -21.60 10.62 -2.59
N SER A 173 -22.71 11.28 -2.22
CA SER A 173 -23.94 11.40 -3.00
C SER A 173 -23.94 12.58 -3.97
#